data_aef922dcaea23835eb47560ee2d63780
#
_entry.id   aef922dcaea23835eb47560ee2d63780
#
_cell.length_a   1.000
_cell.length_b   1.000
_cell.length_c   1.000
_cell.angle_alpha   90.00
_cell.angle_beta   90.00
_cell.angle_gamma   90.00
#
_symmetry.space_group_name_H-M   'P 1'
#
loop_
_entity.id
_entity.type
_entity.pdbx_description
1 polymer ?
#
loop_
_entity_poly.entity_id
_entity_poly.type
_entity_poly.pdbx_seq_one_letter_code
_entity_poly.pdbx_strand_id
1 'polypeptide(L)' 'MSKQTDKQSEQPIEATLLSLVRPKMTPKELLKEARKAHPEASKKDIIRAAFRTVIAAADTDAEKALLLQDFAIKGRAGDE' A
#
# COMPACT_ATOMS: atom_id res chain seq x y z
N MET A 1 9.10 26.07 -2.43
CA MET A 1 8.96 25.67 -2.53
C MET A 1 8.32 25.08 -2.16
N SER A 2 7.91 25.06 -2.09
CA SER A 2 7.36 24.58 -1.81
C SER A 2 7.02 23.69 -1.85
N LYS A 3 7.04 23.34 -2.21
CA LYS A 3 6.76 22.49 -2.44
C LYS A 3 6.55 21.62 -1.81
N GLN A 4 6.57 21.41 -1.14
CA GLN A 4 6.42 20.57 -0.46
C GLN A 4 5.30 20.11 -0.10
N THR A 5 4.68 20.71 -0.01
CA THR A 5 3.50 20.37 0.39
C THR A 5 2.97 19.27 -0.32
N ASP A 6 3.13 19.21 -1.46
CA ASP A 6 2.59 18.15 -2.16
C ASP A 6 3.44 17.00 -2.09
N LYS A 7 4.26 16.90 -1.13
CA LYS A 7 5.06 15.81 -1.00
C LYS A 7 4.37 14.57 -0.92
N GLN A 8 3.28 14.48 -0.23
CA GLN A 8 2.60 13.27 -0.12
C GLN A 8 2.14 12.77 -1.40
N SER A 9 1.60 13.60 -2.22
CA SER A 9 1.07 13.13 -3.47
C SER A 9 2.15 12.77 -4.42
N GLU A 10 3.37 13.16 -4.16
CA GLU A 10 4.43 12.79 -5.04
C GLU A 10 4.97 11.43 -4.76
N GLN A 11 4.72 10.90 -3.59
CA GLN A 11 5.22 9.59 -3.27
C GLN A 11 4.32 8.53 -3.87
N PRO A 12 4.85 7.56 -4.58
CA PRO A 12 3.98 6.52 -5.15
C PRO A 12 3.34 5.69 -4.07
N ILE A 13 2.15 5.21 -4.36
CA ILE A 13 1.43 4.38 -3.41
C ILE A 13 2.25 3.16 -3.04
N GLU A 14 2.99 2.61 -3.98
CA GLU A 14 3.80 1.43 -3.72
C GLU A 14 4.81 1.69 -2.61
N ALA A 15 5.48 2.84 -2.66
CA ALA A 15 6.45 3.16 -1.63
C ALA A 15 5.78 3.36 -0.28
N THR A 16 4.61 3.96 -0.28
CA THR A 16 3.85 4.14 0.94
C THR A 16 3.49 2.81 1.56
N LEU A 17 3.01 1.88 0.75
CA LEU A 17 2.61 0.58 1.27
C LEU A 17 3.81 -0.16 1.86
N LEU A 18 4.95 -0.09 1.18
CA LEU A 18 6.14 -0.74 1.70
C LEU A 18 6.56 -0.19 3.04
N SER A 19 6.41 1.10 3.23
CA SER A 19 6.83 1.70 4.49
C SER A 19 5.83 1.49 5.61
N LEU A 20 4.56 1.27 5.27
CA LEU A 20 3.52 1.11 6.28
C LEU A 20 3.31 -0.32 6.74
N VAL A 21 3.49 -1.27 5.85
CA VAL A 21 3.08 -2.64 6.15
C VAL A 21 3.90 -3.24 7.28
N ARG A 22 3.23 -3.93 8.18
CA ARG A 22 3.86 -4.56 9.33
C ARG A 22 3.22 -5.91 9.56
N PRO A 23 3.93 -6.84 10.20
CA PRO A 23 3.41 -8.20 10.37
C PRO A 23 2.09 -8.29 11.10
N LYS A 24 1.85 -7.41 12.06
CA LYS A 24 0.62 -7.53 12.83
C LYS A 24 -0.48 -6.63 12.34
N MET A 25 -0.27 -5.95 11.24
CA MET A 25 -1.25 -5.02 10.74
C MET A 25 -2.33 -5.75 9.99
N THR A 26 -3.58 -5.41 10.25
CA THR A 26 -4.67 -6.02 9.52
C THR A 26 -4.81 -5.34 8.16
N PRO A 27 -5.43 -6.03 7.19
CA PRO A 27 -5.65 -5.39 5.90
C PRO A 27 -6.44 -4.10 5.99
N LYS A 28 -7.41 -4.05 6.90
CA LYS A 28 -8.19 -2.86 7.08
C LYS A 28 -7.34 -1.70 7.56
N GLU A 29 -6.44 -1.97 8.50
CA GLU A 29 -5.56 -0.94 9.01
C GLU A 29 -4.63 -0.41 7.93
N LEU A 30 -4.08 -1.31 7.14
CA LEU A 30 -3.17 -0.90 6.09
C LEU A 30 -3.90 -0.04 5.06
N LEU A 31 -5.10 -0.45 4.68
CA LEU A 31 -5.88 0.32 3.74
C LEU A 31 -6.17 1.71 4.29
N LYS A 32 -6.55 1.78 5.55
CA LYS A 32 -6.87 3.04 6.17
C LYS A 32 -5.67 3.97 6.18
N GLU A 33 -4.51 3.45 6.56
CA GLU A 33 -3.32 4.27 6.62
C GLU A 33 -2.87 4.70 5.22
N ALA A 34 -2.99 3.82 4.25
CA ALA A 34 -2.63 4.18 2.89
C ALA A 34 -3.53 5.27 2.35
N ARG A 35 -4.81 5.22 2.67
CA ARG A 35 -5.73 6.24 2.20
C ARG A 35 -5.51 7.58 2.89
N LYS A 36 -5.00 7.57 4.10
CA LYS A 36 -4.63 8.80 4.75
C LYS A 36 -3.49 9.47 4.00
N ALA A 37 -2.54 8.70 3.55
CA ALA A 37 -1.41 9.24 2.82
C ALA A 37 -1.78 9.63 1.39
N HIS A 38 -2.77 8.94 0.82
CA HIS A 38 -3.18 9.18 -0.56
C HIS A 38 -4.69 9.35 -0.62
N PRO A 39 -5.19 10.48 -0.15
CA PRO A 39 -6.65 10.64 -0.04
C PRO A 39 -7.40 10.54 -1.34
N GLU A 40 -6.72 10.81 -2.46
CA GLU A 40 -7.42 10.71 -3.71
C GLU A 40 -7.39 9.33 -4.30
N ALA A 41 -6.66 8.40 -3.72
CA ALA A 41 -6.59 7.04 -4.26
C ALA A 41 -7.78 6.24 -3.78
N SER A 42 -8.36 5.45 -4.69
CA SER A 42 -9.45 4.58 -4.31
C SER A 42 -8.90 3.30 -3.71
N LYS A 43 -9.76 2.53 -3.09
CA LYS A 43 -9.37 1.23 -2.58
C LYS A 43 -8.78 0.37 -3.69
N LYS A 44 -9.39 0.41 -4.86
CA LYS A 44 -8.93 -0.36 -5.99
C LYS A 44 -7.51 0.07 -6.39
N ASP A 45 -7.25 1.37 -6.38
CA ASP A 45 -5.93 1.86 -6.72
C ASP A 45 -4.89 1.35 -5.75
N ILE A 46 -5.23 1.34 -4.48
CA ILE A 46 -4.31 0.89 -3.46
C ILE A 46 -4.04 -0.59 -3.59
N ILE A 47 -5.07 -1.39 -3.86
CA ILE A 47 -4.88 -2.81 -4.02
C ILE A 47 -4.05 -3.13 -5.24
N ARG A 48 -4.25 -2.42 -6.33
CA ARG A 48 -3.42 -2.61 -7.51
C ARG A 48 -1.98 -2.28 -7.22
N ALA A 49 -1.75 -1.20 -6.48
CA ALA A 49 -0.40 -0.83 -6.11
C ALA A 49 0.22 -1.88 -5.22
N ALA A 50 -0.57 -2.51 -4.35
CA ALA A 50 -0.05 -3.57 -3.50
C ALA A 50 0.43 -4.75 -4.33
N PHE A 51 -0.32 -5.14 -5.35
CA PHE A 51 0.12 -6.22 -6.21
C PHE A 51 1.42 -5.88 -6.92
N ARG A 52 1.55 -4.66 -7.40
CA ARG A 52 2.78 -4.25 -8.05
C ARG A 52 3.94 -4.26 -7.07
N THR A 53 3.67 -3.85 -5.84
CA THR A 53 4.71 -3.84 -4.82
C THR A 53 5.16 -5.25 -4.47
N VAL A 54 4.23 -6.19 -4.45
CA VAL A 54 4.59 -7.58 -4.19
C VAL A 54 5.63 -8.04 -5.20
N ILE A 55 5.40 -7.74 -6.46
CA ILE A 55 6.33 -8.13 -7.51
C ILE A 55 7.68 -7.46 -7.31
N ALA A 56 7.66 -6.17 -7.01
CA ALA A 56 8.91 -5.44 -6.88
C ALA A 56 9.68 -5.83 -5.62
N ALA A 57 8.98 -6.16 -4.56
CA ALA A 57 9.63 -6.46 -3.29
C ALA A 57 10.01 -7.93 -3.14
N ALA A 58 9.56 -8.78 -4.03
CA ALA A 58 9.78 -10.21 -3.88
C ALA A 58 11.25 -10.57 -3.74
N ASP A 59 12.11 -9.84 -4.42
CA ASP A 59 13.53 -10.11 -4.37
C ASP A 59 14.25 -9.40 -3.23
N THR A 60 13.75 -8.27 -2.80
CA THR A 60 14.47 -7.45 -1.85
C THR A 60 13.92 -7.54 -0.45
N ASP A 61 12.64 -7.80 -0.30
CA ASP A 61 12.03 -7.88 1.02
C ASP A 61 10.87 -8.86 0.95
N ALA A 62 11.20 -10.13 0.94
CA ALA A 62 10.19 -11.17 0.76
C ALA A 62 9.12 -11.14 1.85
N GLU A 63 9.50 -10.79 3.06
CA GLU A 63 8.54 -10.75 4.14
C GLU A 63 7.48 -9.70 3.89
N LYS A 64 7.89 -8.50 3.51
CA LYS A 64 6.92 -7.46 3.21
C LYS A 64 6.10 -7.81 1.98
N ALA A 65 6.73 -8.47 1.01
CA ALA A 65 5.99 -8.90 -0.17
C ALA A 65 4.86 -9.85 0.21
N LEU A 66 5.13 -10.77 1.12
CA LEU A 66 4.08 -11.70 1.55
C LEU A 66 2.97 -10.97 2.31
N LEU A 67 3.34 -10.01 3.14
CA LEU A 67 2.33 -9.26 3.87
C LEU A 67 1.45 -8.47 2.92
N LEU A 68 2.05 -7.86 1.91
CA LEU A 68 1.28 -7.09 0.96
C LEU A 68 0.43 -8.00 0.07
N GLN A 69 0.93 -9.18 -0.24
CA GLN A 69 0.15 -10.13 -1.02
C GLN A 69 -1.11 -10.53 -0.26
N ASP A 70 -0.97 -10.80 1.04
CA ASP A 70 -2.10 -11.15 1.86
C ASP A 70 -3.09 -9.99 1.92
N PHE A 71 -2.57 -8.79 2.09
CA PHE A 71 -3.42 -7.60 2.11
C PHE A 71 -4.20 -7.45 0.81
N ALA A 72 -3.51 -7.60 -0.32
CA ALA A 72 -4.16 -7.40 -1.61
C ALA A 72 -5.23 -8.45 -1.87
N ILE A 73 -4.94 -9.69 -1.53
CA ILE A 73 -5.89 -10.76 -1.74
C ILE A 73 -7.11 -10.59 -0.86
N LYS A 74 -6.90 -10.30 0.41
CA LYS A 74 -8.02 -10.14 1.32
C LYS A 74 -8.82 -8.89 1.02
N GLY A 75 -8.13 -7.81 0.66
CA GLY A 75 -8.83 -6.60 0.31
C GLY A 75 -9.69 -6.78 -0.92
N ARG A 76 -9.18 -7.51 -1.88
CA ARG A 76 -9.93 -7.75 -3.09
C ARG A 76 -11.12 -8.64 -2.83
N ALA A 77 -10.92 -9.68 -2.05
CA ALA A 77 -11.99 -10.62 -1.77
C ALA A 77 -13.08 -9.99 -0.93
N GLY A 78 -12.70 -9.11 -0.03
CA GLY A 78 -13.67 -8.52 0.85
C GLY A 78 -14.37 -7.33 0.28
N ASP A 79 -14.05 -7.01 -0.97
CA ASP A 79 -14.60 -5.83 -1.51
C ASP A 79 -15.91 -6.07 -2.00
N GLU A 80 -16.67 -6.13 -1.78
CA GLU A 80 -17.77 -6.30 -2.30
C GLU A 80 -18.42 -5.35 -2.24
#